data_fb746bfbc61668c4febffa1fcb897e96
#
_entry.id   fb746bfbc61668c4febffa1fcb897e96
#
_cell.length_a   1.000
_cell.length_b   1.000
_cell.length_c   1.000
_cell.angle_alpha   90.00
_cell.angle_beta   90.00
_cell.angle_gamma   90.00
#
_symmetry.space_group_name_H-M   'P 1'
#
loop_
_entity.id
_entity.type
_entity.pdbx_description
1 polymer ?
#
loop_
_entity_poly.entity_id
_entity_poly.type
_entity_poly.pdbx_seq_one_letter_code
_entity_poly.pdbx_strand_id
1 'polypeptide(L)'
;LMQGLAGYTGWKFEYVKCDWSNCFEKLENGEIDIMGDISYTDDRAEKMLYSEETMGEEKYVLYADLLNNDIVSSDFKSLDGKRIGVLKGTKPENMLTEWENKNGIHTEHVNISGNSDVEKKLANHEIDCFVSLEESIWSERGISCVTTIGKSGIYFVMNKGRSDIKEELDLAMRQLDNDSPFFKSDLYKKYFTLDYTQFLTGEEKS
;
A
#
# COMPACT_ATOMS: atom_id res chain seq x y z
N LEU A 1 7.88 -13.86 -0.07
CA LEU A 1 6.86 -14.47 0.79
C LEU A 1 6.52 -15.88 0.30
N MET A 2 6.11 -16.08 -0.96
CA MET A 2 5.71 -17.39 -1.50
C MET A 2 6.76 -18.49 -1.31
N GLN A 3 8.04 -18.19 -1.51
CA GLN A 3 9.12 -19.16 -1.25
C GLN A 3 9.22 -19.57 0.23
N GLY A 4 8.97 -18.64 1.15
CA GLY A 4 8.91 -18.97 2.58
C GLY A 4 7.76 -19.90 2.90
N LEU A 5 6.57 -19.63 2.35
CA LEU A 5 5.38 -20.46 2.53
C LEU A 5 5.53 -21.86 1.92
N ALA A 6 6.23 -21.99 0.79
CA ALA A 6 6.52 -23.28 0.17
C ALA A 6 7.28 -24.25 1.10
N GLY A 7 8.11 -23.70 2.00
CA GLY A 7 8.84 -24.51 2.99
C GLY A 7 7.93 -25.19 4.01
N TYR A 8 6.77 -24.61 4.32
CA TYR A 8 5.80 -25.13 5.28
C TYR A 8 4.71 -25.98 4.63
N THR A 9 4.24 -25.58 3.45
CA THR A 9 3.15 -26.27 2.74
C THR A 9 3.62 -27.39 1.82
N GLY A 10 4.88 -27.35 1.38
CA GLY A 10 5.37 -28.23 0.32
C GLY A 10 4.82 -27.87 -1.07
N TRP A 11 4.09 -26.78 -1.20
CA TRP A 11 3.48 -26.37 -2.47
C TRP A 11 4.52 -25.97 -3.51
N LYS A 12 4.18 -26.23 -4.76
CA LYS A 12 4.89 -25.71 -5.93
C LYS A 12 4.01 -24.65 -6.56
N PHE A 13 4.51 -23.42 -6.63
CA PHE A 13 3.76 -22.31 -7.19
C PHE A 13 3.97 -22.19 -8.69
N GLU A 14 2.87 -22.07 -9.42
CA GLU A 14 2.82 -21.69 -10.81
C GLU A 14 2.20 -20.29 -10.92
N TYR A 15 2.91 -19.36 -11.57
CA TYR A 15 2.46 -17.98 -11.68
C TYR A 15 1.67 -17.75 -12.97
N VAL A 16 0.44 -17.36 -12.83
CA VAL A 16 -0.46 -17.04 -13.95
C VAL A 16 -0.39 -15.55 -14.25
N LYS A 17 -0.07 -15.19 -15.49
CA LYS A 17 -0.06 -13.81 -15.94
C LYS A 17 -1.47 -13.39 -16.36
N CYS A 18 -2.02 -12.38 -15.69
CA CYS A 18 -3.32 -11.79 -15.97
C CYS A 18 -3.34 -10.30 -15.59
N ASP A 19 -4.25 -9.52 -16.13
CA ASP A 19 -4.57 -8.20 -15.61
C ASP A 19 -5.45 -8.30 -14.37
N TRP A 20 -5.59 -7.20 -13.64
CA TRP A 20 -6.28 -7.17 -12.36
C TRP A 20 -7.72 -7.76 -12.41
N SER A 21 -8.53 -7.30 -13.34
CA SER A 21 -9.92 -7.74 -13.47
C SER A 21 -10.04 -9.20 -13.89
N ASN A 22 -9.19 -9.62 -14.83
CA ASN A 22 -9.15 -11.01 -15.30
C ASN A 22 -8.65 -11.98 -14.23
N CYS A 23 -7.71 -11.56 -13.37
CA CYS A 23 -7.25 -12.37 -12.25
C CYS A 23 -8.39 -12.68 -11.27
N PHE A 24 -9.24 -11.70 -10.95
CA PHE A 24 -10.40 -11.94 -10.09
C PHE A 24 -11.40 -12.92 -10.71
N GLU A 25 -11.70 -12.77 -11.99
CA GLU A 25 -12.59 -13.69 -12.71
C GLU A 25 -12.03 -15.12 -12.70
N LYS A 26 -10.73 -15.27 -12.95
CA LYS A 26 -10.04 -16.57 -12.90
C LYS A 26 -10.06 -17.19 -11.51
N LEU A 27 -9.92 -16.38 -10.47
CA LEU A 27 -10.03 -16.86 -9.09
C LEU A 27 -11.45 -17.32 -8.77
N GLU A 28 -12.48 -16.56 -9.18
CA GLU A 28 -13.88 -16.92 -8.98
C GLU A 28 -14.24 -18.21 -9.72
N ASN A 29 -13.70 -18.41 -10.92
CA ASN A 29 -13.91 -19.60 -11.74
C ASN A 29 -13.05 -20.81 -11.32
N GLY A 30 -12.11 -20.64 -10.38
CA GLY A 30 -11.22 -21.70 -9.93
C GLY A 30 -10.07 -22.05 -10.89
N GLU A 31 -9.77 -21.18 -11.85
CA GLU A 31 -8.60 -21.29 -12.74
C GLU A 31 -7.31 -20.88 -12.04
N ILE A 32 -7.42 -20.06 -10.98
CA ILE A 32 -6.35 -19.66 -10.08
C ILE A 32 -6.78 -20.06 -8.67
N ASP A 33 -5.88 -20.64 -7.91
CA ASP A 33 -6.14 -21.07 -6.53
C ASP A 33 -6.00 -19.93 -5.52
N ILE A 34 -4.98 -19.07 -5.69
CA ILE A 34 -4.60 -18.02 -4.75
C ILE A 34 -4.25 -16.74 -5.53
N MET A 35 -4.73 -15.62 -5.04
CA MET A 35 -4.30 -14.29 -5.48
C MET A 35 -3.82 -13.50 -4.26
N GLY A 36 -2.72 -12.77 -4.37
CA GLY A 36 -2.16 -11.95 -3.30
C GLY A 36 -2.33 -10.46 -3.56
N ASP A 37 -1.88 -9.65 -2.59
CA ASP A 37 -1.88 -8.18 -2.67
C ASP A 37 -3.28 -7.56 -2.71
N ILE A 38 -4.21 -8.13 -1.95
CA ILE A 38 -5.61 -7.75 -1.95
C ILE A 38 -5.98 -7.05 -0.65
N SER A 39 -6.38 -5.78 -0.73
CA SER A 39 -6.98 -5.06 0.39
C SER A 39 -8.35 -5.65 0.73
N TYR A 40 -8.66 -5.73 2.03
CA TYR A 40 -9.96 -6.21 2.49
C TYR A 40 -11.07 -5.20 2.15
N THR A 41 -12.17 -5.71 1.59
CA THR A 41 -13.46 -5.03 1.50
C THR A 41 -14.59 -6.03 1.74
N ASP A 42 -15.72 -5.56 2.31
CA ASP A 42 -16.86 -6.43 2.60
C ASP A 42 -17.43 -7.07 1.33
N ASP A 43 -17.54 -6.30 0.24
CA ASP A 43 -18.03 -6.80 -1.07
C ASP A 43 -17.17 -7.95 -1.61
N ARG A 44 -15.85 -7.88 -1.42
CA ARG A 44 -14.94 -8.96 -1.82
C ARG A 44 -15.05 -10.16 -0.88
N ALA A 45 -15.21 -9.92 0.43
CA ALA A 45 -15.35 -10.97 1.42
C ALA A 45 -16.65 -11.80 1.24
N GLU A 46 -17.67 -11.23 0.60
CA GLU A 46 -18.85 -11.98 0.19
C GLU A 46 -18.53 -13.01 -0.92
N LYS A 47 -17.55 -12.76 -1.77
CA LYS A 47 -17.21 -13.57 -2.95
C LYS A 47 -15.98 -14.46 -2.78
N MET A 48 -15.07 -14.11 -1.88
CA MET A 48 -13.77 -14.74 -1.70
C MET A 48 -13.50 -15.09 -0.26
N LEU A 49 -12.57 -16.03 -0.02
CA LEU A 49 -11.99 -16.28 1.28
C LEU A 49 -10.72 -15.45 1.41
N TYR A 50 -10.54 -14.81 2.54
CA TYR A 50 -9.33 -14.08 2.89
C TYR A 50 -8.45 -14.91 3.83
N SER A 51 -7.11 -14.80 3.71
CA SER A 51 -6.21 -15.29 4.74
C SER A 51 -6.46 -14.57 6.08
N GLU A 52 -6.21 -15.22 7.20
CA GLU A 52 -6.32 -14.61 8.54
C GLU A 52 -5.21 -13.61 8.77
N GLU A 53 -3.98 -14.02 8.43
CA GLU A 53 -2.81 -13.16 8.54
C GLU A 53 -2.62 -12.30 7.29
N THR A 54 -2.12 -11.08 7.48
CA THR A 54 -1.77 -10.20 6.37
C THR A 54 -0.48 -10.64 5.69
N MET A 55 -0.38 -10.45 4.38
CA MET A 55 0.88 -10.52 3.65
C MET A 55 1.83 -9.40 4.05
N GLY A 56 1.28 -8.24 4.35
CA GLY A 56 1.97 -7.01 4.70
C GLY A 56 0.97 -5.87 4.90
N GLU A 57 1.47 -4.66 5.03
CA GLU A 57 0.67 -3.45 5.15
C GLU A 57 1.07 -2.44 4.08
N GLU A 58 0.09 -1.83 3.44
CA GLU A 58 0.24 -0.61 2.66
C GLU A 58 0.08 0.59 3.57
N LYS A 59 0.97 1.57 3.45
CA LYS A 59 0.86 2.84 4.12
C LYS A 59 0.42 3.90 3.13
N TYR A 60 -0.61 4.65 3.50
CA TYR A 60 -1.06 5.83 2.76
C TYR A 60 -0.47 7.07 3.39
N VAL A 61 0.20 7.86 2.58
CA VAL A 61 1.04 8.97 2.98
C VAL A 61 0.54 10.25 2.32
N LEU A 62 0.52 11.32 3.07
CA LEU A 62 0.35 12.67 2.55
C LEU A 62 1.71 13.19 2.12
N TYR A 63 1.81 13.60 0.87
CA TYR A 63 3.00 14.12 0.23
C TYR A 63 2.85 15.59 -0.13
N ALA A 64 3.94 16.36 -0.04
CA ALA A 64 4.03 17.75 -0.50
C ALA A 64 5.35 18.02 -1.18
N ASP A 65 5.40 19.05 -2.03
CA ASP A 65 6.63 19.58 -2.61
C ASP A 65 7.54 20.10 -1.48
N LEU A 66 8.81 19.73 -1.49
CA LEU A 66 9.82 20.21 -0.55
C LEU A 66 10.01 21.74 -0.58
N LEU A 67 9.67 22.37 -1.70
CA LEU A 67 9.76 23.82 -1.87
C LEU A 67 8.51 24.56 -1.35
N ASN A 68 7.46 23.83 -0.95
CA ASN A 68 6.26 24.42 -0.39
C ASN A 68 6.44 24.70 1.11
N ASN A 69 6.95 25.91 1.40
CA ASN A 69 7.19 26.36 2.78
C ASN A 69 5.92 26.61 3.60
N ASP A 70 4.75 26.59 2.98
CA ASP A 70 3.46 26.79 3.65
C ASP A 70 2.98 25.52 4.37
N ILE A 71 3.63 24.37 4.10
CA ILE A 71 3.30 23.09 4.68
C ILE A 71 4.40 22.65 5.63
N VAL A 72 4.03 22.50 6.90
CA VAL A 72 4.97 22.15 7.98
C VAL A 72 4.59 20.79 8.54
N SER A 73 5.42 19.77 8.31
CA SER A 73 5.17 18.38 8.73
C SER A 73 5.01 18.20 10.24
N SER A 74 5.58 19.09 11.05
CA SER A 74 5.42 19.11 12.51
C SER A 74 4.19 19.88 12.99
N ASP A 75 3.49 20.59 12.10
CA ASP A 75 2.28 21.34 12.40
C ASP A 75 1.19 21.06 11.35
N PHE A 76 0.32 20.11 11.68
CA PHE A 76 -0.75 19.70 10.77
C PHE A 76 -1.78 20.80 10.50
N LYS A 77 -1.86 21.83 11.35
CA LYS A 77 -2.74 22.97 11.09
C LYS A 77 -2.31 23.77 9.85
N SER A 78 -1.07 23.64 9.42
CA SER A 78 -0.61 24.21 8.15
C SER A 78 -1.33 23.61 6.92
N LEU A 79 -2.01 22.49 7.09
CA LEU A 79 -2.80 21.83 6.05
C LEU A 79 -4.25 22.32 6.00
N ASP A 80 -4.71 23.08 7.01
CA ASP A 80 -6.10 23.54 7.03
C ASP A 80 -6.42 24.46 5.83
N GLY A 81 -7.50 24.17 5.12
CA GLY A 81 -7.89 24.85 3.88
C GLY A 81 -7.03 24.53 2.66
N LYS A 82 -6.04 23.64 2.73
CA LYS A 82 -5.23 23.22 1.57
C LYS A 82 -6.00 22.28 0.65
N ARG A 83 -5.62 22.26 -0.63
CA ARG A 83 -6.17 21.36 -1.65
C ARG A 83 -5.36 20.09 -1.69
N ILE A 84 -6.00 18.97 -1.36
CA ILE A 84 -5.34 17.67 -1.32
C ILE A 84 -5.84 16.80 -2.46
N GLY A 85 -4.91 16.41 -3.33
CA GLY A 85 -5.15 15.43 -4.38
C GLY A 85 -5.39 14.04 -3.78
N VAL A 86 -6.54 13.45 -4.03
CA VAL A 86 -6.90 12.10 -3.60
C VAL A 86 -7.76 11.40 -4.63
N LEU A 87 -7.63 10.08 -4.77
CA LEU A 87 -8.49 9.30 -5.64
C LEU A 87 -9.86 9.17 -4.99
N LYS A 88 -10.83 9.95 -5.48
CA LYS A 88 -12.17 10.04 -4.89
C LYS A 88 -12.96 8.72 -5.00
N GLY A 89 -13.80 8.47 -4.00
CA GLY A 89 -14.60 7.25 -3.91
C GLY A 89 -13.79 6.01 -3.51
N THR A 90 -12.59 6.18 -2.96
CA THR A 90 -11.69 5.09 -2.61
C THR A 90 -11.34 5.09 -1.13
N LYS A 91 -10.71 4.00 -0.68
CA LYS A 91 -10.22 3.84 0.69
C LYS A 91 -9.26 4.96 1.13
N PRO A 92 -8.29 5.42 0.32
CA PRO A 92 -7.45 6.58 0.65
C PRO A 92 -8.23 7.86 0.98
N GLU A 93 -9.33 8.16 0.27
CA GLU A 93 -10.16 9.33 0.60
C GLU A 93 -10.83 9.18 1.96
N ASN A 94 -11.38 8.00 2.27
CA ASN A 94 -11.97 7.74 3.58
C ASN A 94 -10.92 7.87 4.70
N MET A 95 -9.71 7.34 4.48
CA MET A 95 -8.60 7.47 5.43
C MET A 95 -8.18 8.92 5.64
N LEU A 96 -8.14 9.73 4.57
CA LEU A 96 -7.86 11.15 4.68
C LEU A 96 -8.94 11.85 5.53
N THR A 97 -10.20 11.61 5.25
CA THR A 97 -11.33 12.18 6.00
C THR A 97 -11.28 11.79 7.49
N GLU A 98 -10.99 10.53 7.80
CA GLU A 98 -10.84 10.07 9.19
C GLU A 98 -9.66 10.76 9.89
N TRP A 99 -8.53 10.89 9.17
CA TRP A 99 -7.34 11.57 9.68
C TRP A 99 -7.59 13.05 9.92
N GLU A 100 -8.29 13.74 9.02
CA GLU A 100 -8.71 15.14 9.15
C GLU A 100 -9.59 15.34 10.41
N ASN A 101 -10.61 14.52 10.57
CA ASN A 101 -11.51 14.56 11.72
C ASN A 101 -10.74 14.38 13.04
N LYS A 102 -9.80 13.43 13.07
CA LYS A 102 -8.96 13.16 14.26
C LYS A 102 -8.08 14.35 14.64
N ASN A 103 -7.59 15.09 13.64
CA ASN A 103 -6.66 16.22 13.85
C ASN A 103 -7.35 17.58 13.89
N GLY A 104 -8.68 17.65 13.65
CA GLY A 104 -9.44 18.90 13.63
C GLY A 104 -9.04 19.82 12.47
N ILE A 105 -8.80 19.23 11.30
CA ILE A 105 -8.36 19.87 10.06
C ILE A 105 -9.45 19.69 9.02
N HIS A 106 -9.61 20.68 8.13
CA HIS A 106 -10.52 20.62 7.00
C HIS A 106 -9.76 21.00 5.74
N THR A 107 -9.74 20.11 4.76
CA THR A 107 -9.07 20.33 3.48
C THR A 107 -10.05 20.22 2.31
N GLU A 108 -9.66 20.70 1.15
CA GLU A 108 -10.40 20.53 -0.09
C GLU A 108 -9.89 19.29 -0.84
N HIS A 109 -10.73 18.27 -1.00
CA HIS A 109 -10.37 17.06 -1.76
C HIS A 109 -10.50 17.31 -3.26
N VAL A 110 -9.38 17.23 -3.97
CA VAL A 110 -9.30 17.34 -5.43
C VAL A 110 -9.10 15.95 -6.02
N ASN A 111 -9.94 15.57 -6.98
CA ASN A 111 -9.79 14.26 -7.62
C ASN A 111 -8.51 14.17 -8.43
N ILE A 112 -7.76 13.08 -8.26
CA ILE A 112 -6.61 12.70 -9.07
C ILE A 112 -6.86 11.35 -9.73
N SER A 113 -6.14 11.06 -10.82
CA SER A 113 -6.30 9.81 -11.59
C SER A 113 -5.03 8.96 -11.67
N GLY A 114 -3.94 9.39 -11.03
CA GLY A 114 -2.65 8.69 -10.99
C GLY A 114 -1.46 9.64 -10.95
N ASN A 115 -0.25 9.08 -10.96
CA ASN A 115 0.99 9.83 -10.73
C ASN A 115 1.21 10.98 -11.73
N SER A 116 0.94 10.75 -13.03
CA SER A 116 1.08 11.80 -14.06
C SER A 116 0.10 12.96 -13.86
N ASP A 117 -1.11 12.69 -13.37
CA ASP A 117 -2.09 13.74 -13.05
C ASP A 117 -1.67 14.54 -11.81
N VAL A 118 -1.13 13.85 -10.79
CA VAL A 118 -0.55 14.47 -9.60
C VAL A 118 0.55 15.48 -9.99
N GLU A 119 1.51 15.05 -10.80
CA GLU A 119 2.61 15.91 -11.24
C GLU A 119 2.10 17.16 -11.95
N LYS A 120 1.16 16.97 -12.87
CA LYS A 120 0.55 18.09 -13.62
C LYS A 120 -0.19 19.05 -12.68
N LYS A 121 -0.97 18.54 -11.73
CA LYS A 121 -1.75 19.36 -10.82
C LYS A 121 -0.88 20.11 -9.80
N LEU A 122 0.21 19.49 -9.32
CA LEU A 122 1.22 20.17 -8.50
C LEU A 122 1.89 21.31 -9.29
N ALA A 123 2.36 21.03 -10.50
CA ALA A 123 3.02 22.03 -11.35
C ALA A 123 2.12 23.22 -11.71
N ASN A 124 0.81 22.98 -11.86
CA ASN A 124 -0.18 24.01 -12.14
C ASN A 124 -0.74 24.68 -10.87
N HIS A 125 -0.26 24.33 -9.69
CA HIS A 125 -0.81 24.79 -8.41
C HIS A 125 -2.32 24.52 -8.25
N GLU A 126 -2.80 23.41 -8.81
CA GLU A 126 -4.19 22.97 -8.64
C GLU A 126 -4.38 22.17 -7.33
N ILE A 127 -3.31 21.57 -6.82
CA ILE A 127 -3.22 20.89 -5.51
C ILE A 127 -1.99 21.36 -4.76
N ASP A 128 -2.04 21.35 -3.44
CA ASP A 128 -0.95 21.72 -2.54
C ASP A 128 -0.22 20.48 -1.99
N CYS A 129 -0.97 19.38 -1.83
CA CYS A 129 -0.53 18.06 -1.36
C CYS A 129 -1.26 16.98 -2.12
N PHE A 130 -0.87 15.73 -1.91
CA PHE A 130 -1.63 14.57 -2.40
C PHE A 130 -1.43 13.35 -1.53
N VAL A 131 -2.38 12.42 -1.59
CA VAL A 131 -2.32 11.12 -0.95
C VAL A 131 -1.89 10.05 -1.94
N SER A 132 -0.86 9.27 -1.59
CA SER A 132 -0.43 8.09 -2.32
C SER A 132 0.05 7.00 -1.37
N LEU A 133 0.32 5.82 -1.90
CA LEU A 133 1.08 4.80 -1.19
C LEU A 133 2.49 5.31 -0.85
N GLU A 134 3.10 4.74 0.20
CA GLU A 134 4.50 5.01 0.53
C GLU A 134 5.40 4.47 -0.57
N GLU A 135 5.90 5.36 -1.43
CA GLU A 135 6.72 5.05 -2.59
C GLU A 135 7.97 5.94 -2.65
N SER A 136 9.10 5.34 -2.98
CA SER A 136 10.39 6.04 -3.10
C SER A 136 10.45 7.01 -4.27
N ILE A 137 9.66 6.79 -5.31
CA ILE A 137 9.65 7.60 -6.53
C ILE A 137 9.39 9.09 -6.25
N TRP A 138 8.64 9.41 -5.22
CA TRP A 138 8.31 10.79 -4.90
C TRP A 138 9.49 11.56 -4.33
N SER A 139 10.34 10.92 -3.52
CA SER A 139 11.55 11.58 -2.98
C SER A 139 12.56 11.92 -4.09
N GLU A 140 12.66 11.08 -5.11
CA GLU A 140 13.51 11.35 -6.28
C GLU A 140 13.06 12.58 -7.08
N ARG A 141 11.79 12.95 -6.92
CA ARG A 141 11.16 14.11 -7.60
C ARG A 141 11.08 15.37 -6.74
N GLY A 142 11.76 15.39 -5.60
CA GLY A 142 11.73 16.53 -4.69
C GLY A 142 10.44 16.67 -3.89
N ILE A 143 9.69 15.58 -3.76
CA ILE A 143 8.44 15.52 -3.00
C ILE A 143 8.72 14.78 -1.70
N SER A 144 8.26 15.32 -0.58
CA SER A 144 8.48 14.75 0.74
C SER A 144 7.22 14.21 1.39
N CYS A 145 7.40 13.20 2.23
CA CYS A 145 6.39 12.72 3.15
C CYS A 145 6.09 13.79 4.21
N VAL A 146 4.84 14.21 4.31
CA VAL A 146 4.35 15.09 5.40
C VAL A 146 3.98 14.23 6.59
N THR A 147 3.14 13.22 6.38
CA THR A 147 2.69 12.29 7.44
C THR A 147 2.05 11.03 6.83
N THR A 148 2.00 9.97 7.62
CA THR A 148 1.17 8.79 7.30
C THR A 148 -0.25 9.05 7.79
N ILE A 149 -1.23 8.93 6.90
CA ILE A 149 -2.65 9.15 7.21
C ILE A 149 -3.38 7.86 7.56
N GLY A 150 -2.88 6.72 7.12
CA GLY A 150 -3.49 5.42 7.40
C GLY A 150 -2.66 4.24 6.89
N LYS A 151 -3.12 3.06 7.27
CA LYS A 151 -2.54 1.78 6.84
C LYS A 151 -3.65 0.83 6.44
N SER A 152 -3.36 -0.05 5.50
CA SER A 152 -4.26 -1.12 5.07
C SER A 152 -3.50 -2.43 5.00
N GLY A 153 -4.02 -3.46 5.67
CA GLY A 153 -3.53 -4.81 5.46
C GLY A 153 -3.82 -5.28 4.04
N ILE A 154 -2.87 -5.98 3.46
CA ILE A 154 -3.02 -6.73 2.22
C ILE A 154 -2.99 -8.22 2.51
N TYR A 155 -3.78 -8.98 1.78
CA TYR A 155 -4.08 -10.37 2.08
C TYR A 155 -3.92 -11.25 0.86
N PHE A 156 -3.84 -12.55 1.13
CA PHE A 156 -4.16 -13.56 0.13
C PHE A 156 -5.68 -13.76 0.07
N VAL A 157 -6.19 -14.00 -1.13
CA VAL A 157 -7.58 -14.40 -1.34
C VAL A 157 -7.64 -15.67 -2.16
N MET A 158 -8.67 -16.47 -1.88
CA MET A 158 -8.95 -17.76 -2.51
C MET A 158 -10.41 -17.83 -2.93
N ASN A 159 -10.73 -18.73 -3.85
CA ASN A 159 -12.11 -19.05 -4.19
C ASN A 159 -12.90 -19.51 -2.96
N LYS A 160 -14.17 -19.16 -2.84
CA LYS A 160 -15.06 -19.54 -1.71
C LYS A 160 -15.09 -21.04 -1.44
N GLY A 161 -14.93 -21.87 -2.45
CA GLY A 161 -14.92 -23.33 -2.34
C GLY A 161 -13.60 -23.92 -1.85
N ARG A 162 -12.54 -23.10 -1.63
CA ARG A 162 -11.19 -23.57 -1.32
C ARG A 162 -10.79 -23.30 0.13
N SER A 163 -11.65 -23.73 1.07
CA SER A 163 -11.30 -23.69 2.51
C SER A 163 -10.10 -24.57 2.85
N ASP A 164 -9.85 -25.63 2.07
CA ASP A 164 -8.67 -26.48 2.16
C ASP A 164 -7.37 -25.67 2.01
N ILE A 165 -7.28 -24.89 0.94
CA ILE A 165 -6.12 -24.02 0.69
C ILE A 165 -6.00 -22.93 1.77
N LYS A 166 -7.15 -22.32 2.16
CA LYS A 166 -7.14 -21.29 3.20
C LYS A 166 -6.56 -21.82 4.52
N GLU A 167 -7.02 -22.95 5.00
CA GLU A 167 -6.59 -23.54 6.28
C GLU A 167 -5.10 -23.86 6.26
N GLU A 168 -4.59 -24.45 5.17
CA GLU A 168 -3.18 -24.78 5.02
C GLU A 168 -2.31 -23.53 4.91
N LEU A 169 -2.76 -22.53 4.16
CA LEU A 169 -2.09 -21.24 4.01
C LEU A 169 -2.00 -20.49 5.36
N ASP A 170 -3.12 -20.40 6.09
CA ASP A 170 -3.17 -19.71 7.39
C ASP A 170 -2.26 -20.39 8.42
N LEU A 171 -2.20 -21.71 8.41
CA LEU A 171 -1.28 -22.46 9.26
C LEU A 171 0.18 -22.14 8.89
N ALA A 172 0.52 -22.16 7.60
CA ALA A 172 1.86 -21.87 7.12
C ALA A 172 2.28 -20.42 7.41
N MET A 173 1.35 -19.47 7.28
CA MET A 173 1.62 -18.06 7.59
C MET A 173 1.90 -17.86 9.09
N ARG A 174 1.11 -18.48 9.98
CA ARG A 174 1.35 -18.45 11.42
C ARG A 174 2.68 -19.09 11.80
N GLN A 175 3.03 -20.23 11.19
CA GLN A 175 4.31 -20.89 11.42
C GLN A 175 5.48 -20.01 10.96
N LEU A 176 5.39 -19.42 9.78
CA LEU A 176 6.40 -18.50 9.27
C LEU A 176 6.60 -17.29 10.19
N ASP A 177 5.51 -16.70 10.69
CA ASP A 177 5.58 -15.56 11.60
C ASP A 177 6.18 -15.94 12.96
N ASN A 178 5.90 -17.15 13.47
CA ASN A 178 6.50 -17.66 14.70
C ASN A 178 8.00 -17.97 14.56
N ASP A 179 8.38 -18.63 13.47
CA ASP A 179 9.76 -19.07 13.25
C ASP A 179 10.67 -17.92 12.78
N SER A 180 10.08 -16.94 12.11
CA SER A 180 10.79 -15.81 11.52
C SER A 180 10.00 -14.50 11.67
N PRO A 181 9.87 -13.94 12.88
CA PRO A 181 9.00 -12.78 13.16
C PRO A 181 9.31 -11.53 12.34
N PHE A 182 10.54 -11.41 11.85
CA PHE A 182 10.98 -10.27 11.04
C PHE A 182 10.94 -10.52 9.53
N PHE A 183 10.55 -11.72 9.08
CA PHE A 183 10.60 -12.10 7.67
C PHE A 183 9.85 -11.14 6.76
N LYS A 184 8.60 -10.80 7.10
CA LYS A 184 7.76 -9.86 6.31
C LYS A 184 8.35 -8.44 6.32
N SER A 185 8.82 -7.96 7.47
CA SER A 185 9.45 -6.65 7.58
C SER A 185 10.77 -6.54 6.82
N ASP A 186 11.55 -7.61 6.79
CA ASP A 186 12.81 -7.65 6.05
C ASP A 186 12.57 -7.72 4.54
N LEU A 187 11.53 -8.44 4.09
CA LEU A 187 11.09 -8.39 2.71
C LEU A 187 10.64 -6.97 2.33
N TYR A 188 9.85 -6.32 3.18
CA TYR A 188 9.42 -4.94 2.94
C TYR A 188 10.62 -4.01 2.79
N LYS A 189 11.56 -4.05 3.74
CA LYS A 189 12.80 -3.26 3.67
C LYS A 189 13.59 -3.53 2.39
N LYS A 190 13.73 -4.80 2.02
CA LYS A 190 14.51 -5.19 0.85
C LYS A 190 13.94 -4.67 -0.48
N TYR A 191 12.62 -4.60 -0.61
CA TYR A 191 11.97 -4.33 -1.90
C TYR A 191 11.29 -2.95 -1.98
N PHE A 192 10.97 -2.32 -0.85
CA PHE A 192 10.20 -1.09 -0.80
C PHE A 192 10.90 0.07 -0.09
N THR A 193 12.02 -0.19 0.62
CA THR A 193 12.81 0.87 1.24
C THR A 193 13.97 1.25 0.34
N LEU A 194 14.16 2.56 0.11
CA LEU A 194 15.36 3.05 -0.56
C LEU A 194 16.61 2.69 0.25
N ASP A 195 17.53 2.01 -0.38
CA ASP A 195 18.89 1.89 0.15
C ASP A 195 19.63 3.21 -0.12
N TYR A 196 19.53 4.15 0.83
CA TYR A 196 20.20 5.44 0.76
C TYR A 196 21.72 5.33 0.58
N THR A 197 22.30 4.16 0.91
CA THR A 197 23.75 3.94 0.72
C THR A 197 24.17 3.93 -0.75
N GLN A 198 23.23 3.68 -1.68
CA GLN A 198 23.50 3.75 -3.12
C GLN A 198 23.68 5.18 -3.64
N PHE A 199 23.15 6.16 -2.91
CA PHE A 199 23.24 7.58 -3.28
C PHE A 199 24.39 8.33 -2.60
N LEU A 200 25.06 7.69 -1.61
CA LEU A 200 26.23 8.28 -1.00
C LEU A 200 27.43 8.24 -1.96
N THR A 201 28.09 9.36 -2.12
CA THR A 201 29.35 9.45 -2.87
C THR A 201 30.45 8.65 -2.20
N GLY A 202 31.53 8.33 -2.90
CA GLY A 202 32.66 7.59 -2.34
C GLY A 202 33.30 8.24 -1.10
N GLU A 203 33.14 9.56 -0.94
CA GLU A 203 33.64 10.34 0.20
C GLU A 203 32.74 10.22 1.44
N GLU A 204 31.45 9.94 1.25
CA GLU A 204 30.47 9.77 2.34
C GLU A 204 30.39 8.33 2.86
N LYS A 205 31.07 7.38 2.22
CA LYS A 205 31.14 5.96 2.60
C LYS A 205 32.34 5.61 3.48
N SER A 206 33.20 6.58 3.81
CA SER A 206 34.44 6.36 4.59
C SER A 206 34.27 6.71 6.06
#